data_f45734cd0ace972e471ce93e3b3ce630
#
_entry.id   f45734cd0ace972e471ce93e3b3ce630
#
_cell.length_a   1.000
_cell.length_b   1.000
_cell.length_c   1.000
_cell.angle_alpha   90.00
_cell.angle_beta   90.00
_cell.angle_gamma   90.00
#
_symmetry.space_group_name_H-M   'P 1'
#
loop_
_entity.id
_entity.type
_entity.pdbx_description
1 polymer ?
#
loop_
_entity_poly.entity_id
_entity_poly.type
_entity_poly.pdbx_seq_one_letter_code
_entity_poly.pdbx_strand_id
1 'polypeptide(L)'
;MEMTVGQVAERSNVKVSALHFYEQKGLIQSWRNAGNQRRYDRSVLRRIAVIKTAQQLGMSLEEIGEALSHLPVDHAPTQEEWQAMASLWRHQLDERIAKLQKLRDSLGDCIGCGCLSLSRCQLRNPDDVLADEGNGAALL
;
A
#
# COMPACT_ATOMS: atom_id res chain seq x y z
N MET A 1 -23.78 11.68 -7.22
CA MET A 1 -24.51 10.57 -7.84
C MET A 1 -24.33 9.33 -6.99
N GLU A 2 -25.41 8.72 -6.57
CA GLU A 2 -25.32 7.55 -5.70
C GLU A 2 -25.36 6.24 -6.48
N MET A 3 -24.69 5.23 -5.94
CA MET A 3 -24.59 3.91 -6.56
C MET A 3 -24.92 2.83 -5.54
N THR A 4 -25.51 1.75 -6.02
CA THR A 4 -25.75 0.56 -5.19
C THR A 4 -24.44 -0.24 -5.03
N VAL A 5 -24.40 -1.14 -4.04
CA VAL A 5 -23.24 -2.00 -3.84
C VAL A 5 -22.96 -2.87 -5.08
N GLY A 6 -24.03 -3.35 -5.73
CA GLY A 6 -23.87 -4.15 -6.95
C GLY A 6 -23.27 -3.37 -8.10
N GLN A 7 -23.71 -2.12 -8.28
CA GLN A 7 -23.16 -1.25 -9.32
C GLN A 7 -21.68 -0.95 -9.08
N VAL A 8 -21.33 -0.67 -7.82
CA VAL A 8 -19.93 -0.40 -7.46
C VAL A 8 -19.07 -1.64 -7.72
N ALA A 9 -19.54 -2.81 -7.29
CA ALA A 9 -18.82 -4.06 -7.49
C ALA A 9 -18.57 -4.35 -8.97
N GLU A 10 -19.61 -4.18 -9.78
CA GLU A 10 -19.51 -4.41 -11.22
C GLU A 10 -18.54 -3.44 -11.88
N ARG A 11 -18.67 -2.15 -11.61
CA ARG A 11 -17.84 -1.13 -12.25
C ARG A 11 -16.39 -1.15 -11.77
N SER A 12 -16.15 -1.60 -10.54
CA SER A 12 -14.80 -1.71 -9.99
C SER A 12 -14.16 -3.06 -10.26
N ASN A 13 -14.92 -4.00 -10.77
CA ASN A 13 -14.49 -5.38 -10.98
C ASN A 13 -13.94 -6.01 -9.69
N VAL A 14 -14.68 -5.84 -8.62
CA VAL A 14 -14.38 -6.46 -7.32
C VAL A 14 -15.64 -7.14 -6.80
N LYS A 15 -15.46 -8.11 -5.92
CA LYS A 15 -16.57 -8.82 -5.31
C LYS A 15 -17.26 -7.95 -4.27
N VAL A 16 -18.56 -8.13 -4.07
CA VAL A 16 -19.31 -7.44 -3.01
C VAL A 16 -18.67 -7.69 -1.66
N SER A 17 -18.20 -8.92 -1.40
CA SER A 17 -17.51 -9.25 -0.15
C SER A 17 -16.25 -8.41 0.07
N ALA A 18 -15.51 -8.11 -1.00
CA ALA A 18 -14.35 -7.23 -0.91
C ALA A 18 -14.75 -5.81 -0.54
N LEU A 19 -15.86 -5.31 -1.10
CA LEU A 19 -16.37 -3.98 -0.75
C LEU A 19 -16.77 -3.90 0.72
N HIS A 20 -17.44 -4.91 1.22
CA HIS A 20 -17.81 -4.96 2.64
C HIS A 20 -16.56 -4.97 3.53
N PHE A 21 -15.54 -5.70 3.10
CA PHE A 21 -14.27 -5.76 3.82
C PHE A 21 -13.58 -4.40 3.83
N TYR A 22 -13.51 -3.72 2.69
CA TYR A 22 -12.91 -2.38 2.61
C TYR A 22 -13.66 -1.39 3.49
N GLU A 23 -14.99 -1.46 3.50
CA GLU A 23 -15.81 -0.60 4.34
C GLU A 23 -15.56 -0.88 5.83
N GLN A 24 -15.48 -2.16 6.20
CA GLN A 24 -15.18 -2.58 7.57
C GLN A 24 -13.82 -2.06 8.03
N LYS A 25 -12.85 -1.99 7.14
CA LYS A 25 -11.51 -1.47 7.43
C LYS A 25 -11.43 0.06 7.35
N GLY A 26 -12.54 0.73 7.04
CA GLY A 26 -12.56 2.18 6.96
C GLY A 26 -11.93 2.77 5.71
N LEU A 27 -11.68 1.95 4.70
CA LEU A 27 -11.05 2.40 3.46
C LEU A 27 -12.02 3.10 2.53
N ILE A 28 -13.28 2.69 2.55
CA ILE A 28 -14.37 3.31 1.81
C ILE A 28 -15.55 3.53 2.75
N GLN A 29 -16.45 4.41 2.34
CA GLN A 29 -17.62 4.75 3.13
C GLN A 29 -18.90 4.63 2.32
N SER A 30 -19.98 4.29 3.00
CA SER A 30 -21.32 4.25 2.43
C SER A 30 -22.28 4.98 3.37
N TRP A 31 -23.46 5.25 2.89
CA TRP A 31 -24.57 5.71 3.74
C TRP A 31 -25.81 4.87 3.47
N ARG A 32 -26.80 4.98 4.33
CA ARG A 32 -28.07 4.29 4.17
C ARG A 32 -29.11 5.26 3.61
N ASN A 33 -29.83 4.83 2.57
CA ASN A 33 -30.92 5.63 2.03
C ASN A 33 -32.18 5.43 2.89
N ALA A 34 -33.30 6.04 2.49
CA ALA A 34 -34.57 5.95 3.19
C ALA A 34 -35.09 4.50 3.35
N GLY A 35 -34.77 3.61 2.41
CA GLY A 35 -35.07 2.21 2.45
C GLY A 35 -34.07 1.35 3.21
N ASN A 36 -33.15 1.97 3.95
CA ASN A 36 -32.09 1.30 4.72
C ASN A 36 -31.15 0.46 3.84
N GLN A 37 -30.98 0.85 2.59
CA GLN A 37 -30.06 0.21 1.67
C GLN A 37 -28.76 0.99 1.57
N ARG A 38 -27.62 0.29 1.44
CA ARG A 38 -26.32 0.94 1.27
C ARG A 38 -26.24 1.66 -0.06
N ARG A 39 -25.68 2.87 0.00
CA ARG A 39 -25.40 3.69 -1.19
C ARG A 39 -23.99 4.23 -1.08
N TYR A 40 -23.38 4.40 -2.23
CA TYR A 40 -21.99 4.91 -2.35
C TYR A 40 -21.96 6.12 -3.25
N ASP A 41 -21.08 7.06 -2.94
CA ASP A 41 -20.80 8.14 -3.85
C ASP A 41 -19.96 7.63 -5.01
N ARG A 42 -20.15 8.21 -6.19
CA ARG A 42 -19.39 7.81 -7.38
C ARG A 42 -17.87 7.91 -7.19
N SER A 43 -17.41 8.83 -6.36
CA SER A 43 -15.98 9.00 -6.06
C SER A 43 -15.35 7.76 -5.44
N VAL A 44 -16.16 6.84 -4.88
CA VAL A 44 -15.66 5.59 -4.31
C VAL A 44 -14.93 4.74 -5.35
N LEU A 45 -15.32 4.86 -6.62
CA LEU A 45 -14.70 4.09 -7.70
C LEU A 45 -13.20 4.37 -7.81
N ARG A 46 -12.79 5.64 -7.65
CA ARG A 46 -11.38 6.01 -7.68
C ARG A 46 -10.64 5.45 -6.47
N ARG A 47 -11.25 5.52 -5.30
CA ARG A 47 -10.67 4.94 -4.08
C ARG A 47 -10.43 3.44 -4.24
N ILE A 48 -11.43 2.73 -4.75
CA ILE A 48 -11.32 1.28 -4.96
C ILE A 48 -10.22 0.95 -5.97
N ALA A 49 -10.12 1.74 -7.05
CA ALA A 49 -9.07 1.54 -8.04
C ALA A 49 -7.68 1.67 -7.41
N VAL A 50 -7.49 2.68 -6.57
CA VAL A 50 -6.22 2.89 -5.85
C VAL A 50 -5.93 1.74 -4.90
N ILE A 51 -6.91 1.33 -4.10
CA ILE A 51 -6.78 0.21 -3.16
C ILE A 51 -6.37 -1.06 -3.90
N LYS A 52 -7.12 -1.38 -4.94
CA LYS A 52 -6.91 -2.60 -5.73
C LYS A 52 -5.52 -2.65 -6.35
N THR A 53 -5.10 -1.54 -6.97
CA THR A 53 -3.78 -1.44 -7.59
C THR A 53 -2.68 -1.59 -6.55
N ALA A 54 -2.80 -0.90 -5.42
CA ALA A 54 -1.80 -0.95 -4.36
C ALA A 54 -1.68 -2.36 -3.77
N GLN A 55 -2.81 -3.06 -3.57
CA GLN A 55 -2.79 -4.44 -3.09
C GLN A 55 -2.07 -5.37 -4.08
N GLN A 56 -2.31 -5.18 -5.37
CA GLN A 56 -1.65 -5.98 -6.42
C GLN A 56 -0.14 -5.78 -6.41
N LEU A 57 0.32 -4.63 -5.95
CA LEU A 57 1.74 -4.32 -5.84
C LEU A 57 2.34 -4.74 -4.49
N GLY A 58 1.55 -5.41 -3.66
CA GLY A 58 2.04 -5.95 -2.40
C GLY A 58 1.96 -5.01 -1.20
N MET A 59 1.25 -3.90 -1.32
CA MET A 59 1.05 -2.99 -0.18
C MET A 59 0.01 -3.56 0.76
N SER A 60 0.22 -3.38 2.06
CA SER A 60 -0.73 -3.83 3.07
C SER A 60 -1.93 -2.88 3.13
N LEU A 61 -3.06 -3.39 3.61
CA LEU A 61 -4.25 -2.56 3.82
C LEU A 61 -4.01 -1.45 4.85
N GLU A 62 -3.13 -1.68 5.82
CA GLU A 62 -2.74 -0.65 6.78
C GLU A 62 -2.01 0.51 6.12
N GLU A 63 -1.04 0.21 5.27
CA GLU A 63 -0.31 1.22 4.50
C GLU A 63 -1.25 2.01 3.58
N ILE A 64 -2.15 1.30 2.90
CA ILE A 64 -3.13 1.92 2.00
C ILE A 64 -4.09 2.80 2.80
N GLY A 65 -4.57 2.31 3.94
CA GLY A 65 -5.47 3.07 4.81
C GLY A 65 -4.84 4.34 5.34
N GLU A 66 -3.57 4.28 5.71
CA GLU A 66 -2.83 5.45 6.17
C GLU A 66 -2.74 6.52 5.08
N ALA A 67 -2.41 6.11 3.86
CA ALA A 67 -2.36 7.03 2.72
C ALA A 67 -3.73 7.67 2.45
N LEU A 68 -4.78 6.84 2.43
CA LEU A 68 -6.14 7.32 2.16
C LEU A 68 -6.72 8.17 3.30
N SER A 69 -6.16 8.06 4.52
CA SER A 69 -6.63 8.87 5.65
C SER A 69 -6.40 10.37 5.45
N HIS A 70 -5.55 10.74 4.53
CA HIS A 70 -5.33 12.15 4.18
C HIS A 70 -6.43 12.73 3.30
N LEU A 71 -7.34 11.89 2.80
CA LEU A 71 -8.47 12.34 2.02
C LEU A 71 -9.66 12.65 2.95
N PRO A 72 -10.52 13.62 2.57
CA PRO A 72 -11.69 13.95 3.37
C PRO A 72 -12.69 12.80 3.39
N VAL A 73 -13.45 12.69 4.48
CA VAL A 73 -14.50 11.68 4.63
C VAL A 73 -15.90 12.27 4.52
N ASP A 74 -16.03 13.58 4.64
CA ASP A 74 -17.31 14.28 4.68
C ASP A 74 -17.78 14.81 3.31
N HIS A 75 -16.94 14.69 2.32
CA HIS A 75 -17.26 15.09 0.94
C HIS A 75 -16.39 14.30 -0.05
N ALA A 76 -16.78 14.34 -1.33
CA ALA A 76 -15.97 13.72 -2.39
C ALA A 76 -14.66 14.49 -2.53
N PRO A 77 -13.50 13.78 -2.58
CA PRO A 77 -12.22 14.48 -2.69
C PRO A 77 -12.12 15.30 -3.97
N THR A 78 -11.62 16.52 -3.82
CA THR A 78 -11.32 17.39 -4.96
C THR A 78 -10.03 16.93 -5.64
N GLN A 79 -9.77 17.48 -6.83
CA GLN A 79 -8.53 17.18 -7.55
C GLN A 79 -7.31 17.60 -6.72
N GLU A 80 -7.37 18.75 -6.07
CA GLU A 80 -6.29 19.24 -5.21
C GLU A 80 -6.05 18.32 -4.02
N GLU A 81 -7.12 17.80 -3.42
CA GLU A 81 -7.01 16.86 -2.30
C GLU A 81 -6.39 15.53 -2.74
N TRP A 82 -6.79 15.03 -3.90
CA TRP A 82 -6.15 13.85 -4.48
C TRP A 82 -4.67 14.07 -4.75
N GLN A 83 -4.32 15.24 -5.31
CA GLN A 83 -2.93 15.56 -5.62
C GLN A 83 -2.08 15.69 -4.36
N ALA A 84 -2.63 16.28 -3.30
CA ALA A 84 -1.92 16.40 -2.03
C ALA A 84 -1.63 15.01 -1.44
N MET A 85 -2.62 14.14 -1.40
CA MET A 85 -2.44 12.77 -0.92
C MET A 85 -1.43 12.01 -1.81
N ALA A 86 -1.55 12.14 -3.12
CA ALA A 86 -0.66 11.48 -4.06
C ALA A 86 0.80 11.94 -3.89
N SER A 87 1.01 13.23 -3.61
CA SER A 87 2.36 13.75 -3.38
C SER A 87 3.01 13.16 -2.14
N LEU A 88 2.26 13.05 -1.04
CA LEU A 88 2.74 12.42 0.18
C LEU A 88 3.06 10.95 -0.05
N TRP A 89 2.17 10.25 -0.70
CA TRP A 89 2.33 8.83 -0.95
C TRP A 89 3.46 8.57 -1.94
N ARG A 90 3.59 9.44 -2.93
CA ARG A 90 4.68 9.35 -3.92
C ARG A 90 6.05 9.33 -3.25
N HIS A 91 6.25 10.18 -2.25
CA HIS A 91 7.51 10.22 -1.51
C HIS A 91 7.80 8.87 -0.85
N GLN A 92 6.80 8.27 -0.20
CA GLN A 92 6.93 6.95 0.43
C GLN A 92 7.22 5.86 -0.61
N LEU A 93 6.55 5.94 -1.76
CA LEU A 93 6.77 4.99 -2.84
C LEU A 93 8.16 5.12 -3.45
N ASP A 94 8.65 6.35 -3.60
CA ASP A 94 10.01 6.58 -4.11
C ASP A 94 11.07 5.99 -3.18
N GLU A 95 10.88 6.12 -1.87
CA GLU A 95 11.76 5.48 -0.89
C GLU A 95 11.73 3.96 -1.03
N ARG A 96 10.56 3.39 -1.22
CA ARG A 96 10.39 1.94 -1.38
C ARG A 96 11.05 1.45 -2.68
N ILE A 97 10.89 2.20 -3.75
CA ILE A 97 11.55 1.91 -5.03
C ILE A 97 13.07 1.88 -4.84
N ALA A 98 13.62 2.89 -4.15
CA ALA A 98 15.05 2.96 -3.90
C ALA A 98 15.55 1.74 -3.09
N LYS A 99 14.79 1.33 -2.08
CA LYS A 99 15.12 0.15 -1.27
C LYS A 99 15.07 -1.13 -2.09
N LEU A 100 14.07 -1.27 -2.96
CA LEU A 100 13.95 -2.42 -3.84
C LEU A 100 15.09 -2.50 -4.84
N GLN A 101 15.50 -1.35 -5.39
CA GLN A 101 16.65 -1.28 -6.29
C GLN A 101 17.92 -1.68 -5.58
N LYS A 102 18.13 -1.22 -4.35
CA LYS A 102 19.28 -1.59 -3.53
C LYS A 102 19.31 -3.09 -3.26
N LEU A 103 18.16 -3.67 -2.92
CA LEU A 103 18.05 -5.11 -2.70
C LEU A 103 18.42 -5.87 -3.97
N ARG A 104 17.86 -5.48 -5.10
CA ARG A 104 18.13 -6.11 -6.39
C ARG A 104 19.63 -6.09 -6.70
N ASP A 105 20.27 -4.95 -6.55
CA ASP A 105 21.68 -4.78 -6.85
C ASP A 105 22.55 -5.57 -5.87
N SER A 106 22.19 -5.58 -4.58
CA SER A 106 22.89 -6.35 -3.56
C SER A 106 22.80 -7.86 -3.79
N LEU A 107 21.64 -8.35 -4.26
CA LEU A 107 21.50 -9.76 -4.61
C LEU A 107 22.39 -10.14 -5.78
N GLY A 108 22.48 -9.27 -6.78
CA GLY A 108 23.38 -9.47 -7.91
C GLY A 108 24.83 -9.53 -7.47
N ASP A 109 25.25 -8.61 -6.62
CA ASP A 109 26.60 -8.57 -6.07
C ASP A 109 26.91 -9.80 -5.22
N CYS A 110 25.96 -10.24 -4.39
CA CYS A 110 26.10 -11.45 -3.57
C CYS A 110 26.35 -12.68 -4.45
N ILE A 111 25.57 -12.83 -5.51
CA ILE A 111 25.71 -13.96 -6.45
C ILE A 111 27.06 -13.89 -7.15
N GLY A 112 27.47 -12.70 -7.56
CA GLY A 112 28.72 -12.48 -8.27
C GLY A 112 29.97 -12.69 -7.44
N CYS A 113 29.95 -12.31 -6.16
CA CYS A 113 31.10 -12.42 -5.28
C CYS A 113 31.26 -13.81 -4.65
N GLY A 114 30.24 -14.67 -4.69
CA GLY A 114 30.28 -15.98 -4.06
C GLY A 114 30.39 -15.92 -2.54
N CYS A 115 29.91 -14.84 -1.93
CA CYS A 115 29.98 -14.63 -0.49
C CYS A 115 29.16 -15.68 0.26
N LEU A 116 29.81 -16.56 1.01
CA LEU A 116 29.15 -17.60 1.80
C LEU A 116 29.00 -17.24 3.26
N SER A 117 29.67 -16.17 3.72
CA SER A 117 29.67 -15.74 5.10
C SER A 117 28.65 -14.61 5.32
N LEU A 118 27.69 -14.81 6.23
CA LEU A 118 26.72 -13.79 6.59
C LEU A 118 27.39 -12.57 7.23
N SER A 119 28.53 -12.74 7.91
CA SER A 119 29.25 -11.64 8.54
C SER A 119 29.87 -10.67 7.53
N ARG A 120 30.12 -11.12 6.30
CA ARG A 120 30.69 -10.28 5.24
C ARG A 120 29.68 -9.85 4.18
N CYS A 121 28.46 -10.37 4.25
CA CYS A 121 27.43 -10.06 3.27
C CYS A 121 26.88 -8.66 3.48
N GLN A 122 27.00 -7.79 2.47
CA GLN A 122 26.50 -6.41 2.54
C GLN A 122 24.98 -6.35 2.70
N LEU A 123 24.28 -7.38 2.26
CA LEU A 123 22.84 -7.46 2.40
C LEU A 123 22.40 -7.69 3.86
N ARG A 124 23.12 -8.57 4.59
CA ARG A 124 22.81 -8.93 5.97
C ARG A 124 23.66 -8.20 6.99
N ASN A 125 24.83 -7.72 6.58
CA ASN A 125 25.78 -7.06 7.44
C ASN A 125 26.38 -5.83 6.74
N PRO A 126 25.58 -4.78 6.50
CA PRO A 126 26.06 -3.58 5.84
C PRO A 126 27.25 -2.97 6.58
N ASP A 127 28.29 -2.58 5.82
CA ASP A 127 29.50 -1.94 6.37
C ASP A 127 30.24 -2.81 7.40
N ASP A 128 30.00 -4.12 7.37
CA ASP A 128 30.68 -5.10 8.22
C ASP A 128 30.55 -4.82 9.73
N VAL A 129 29.40 -4.32 10.13
CA VAL A 129 29.11 -3.94 11.52
C VAL A 129 29.20 -5.13 12.47
N LEU A 130 28.77 -6.32 12.03
CA LEU A 130 28.81 -7.52 12.87
C LEU A 130 30.23 -8.01 13.18
N ALA A 131 31.18 -7.74 12.29
CA ALA A 131 32.57 -8.06 12.56
C ALA A 131 33.10 -7.23 13.72
N ASP A 132 32.70 -5.96 13.80
CA ASP A 132 33.05 -5.06 14.90
C ASP A 132 32.41 -5.51 16.22
N GLU A 133 31.19 -6.02 16.19
CA GLU A 133 30.49 -6.52 17.35
C GLU A 133 30.93 -7.94 17.75
N GLY A 134 31.55 -8.65 16.83
CA GLY A 134 32.01 -10.03 17.07
C GLY A 134 30.88 -11.02 17.28
N ASN A 135 29.64 -10.70 16.86
CA ASN A 135 28.48 -11.56 17.08
C ASN A 135 27.60 -11.64 15.84
N GLY A 136 27.85 -12.64 14.98
CA GLY A 136 27.04 -12.88 13.79
C GLY A 136 25.66 -13.46 14.07
N ALA A 137 25.42 -14.00 15.25
CA ALA A 137 24.14 -14.60 15.61
C ALA A 137 23.03 -13.55 15.81
N ALA A 138 23.40 -12.32 15.99
CA ALA A 138 22.43 -11.23 16.21
C ALA A 138 21.45 -11.02 15.05
N LEU A 139 21.79 -11.54 13.86
CA LEU A 139 20.94 -11.43 12.68
C LEU A 139 19.96 -12.59 12.47
N LEU A 140 20.04 -13.59 13.31
CA LEU A 140 19.12 -14.73 13.24
C LEU A 140 17.84 -14.50 14.08
#